data_d2bee3746fc76a472f840cb965e756b8
#
_entry.id   d2bee3746fc76a472f840cb965e756b8
#
_cell.length_a   1.000
_cell.length_b   1.000
_cell.length_c   1.000
_cell.angle_alpha   90.00
_cell.angle_beta   90.00
_cell.angle_gamma   90.00
#
_symmetry.space_group_name_H-M   'P 1'
#
loop_
_entity.id
_entity.type
_entity.pdbx_description
1 polymer ?
#
loop_
_entity_poly.entity_id
_entity_poly.type
_entity_poly.pdbx_seq_one_letter_code
_entity_poly.pdbx_strand_id
1 'polypeptide(L)'
;MSRAHVGNFFVGMAGLSVLRNWLREPDVASARFEELKGFLANPDSPPLGLRLDIPHEEVESGYGRWAAAYDTAANPLIRVEQPAVRALIDALPPGTALDAACGTGRHARYLHERGHRVVGIDASPAMLEVARRALPDADLRLGNLTALPLEDASVDLVVCSLALTHCERLGPPIAELARVVRPGGRLVVSDFHPVQILIGGSAFFVDADGRPGHVRSYAHLHEDYIAAFAAAGLVVGQCLEPRLDDEAVVMASGGLMALAPEIFRGALLGLPEALVWELARPRQRPL
;
A
#
# COMPACT_ATOMS: atom_id res chain seq x y z
N MET A 1 -1.18 -22.41 16.22
CA MET A 1 -1.58 -21.20 15.46
C MET A 1 -2.02 -20.15 16.47
N SER A 2 -1.37 -18.98 16.49
CA SER A 2 -1.78 -17.90 17.37
C SER A 2 -3.02 -17.21 16.75
N ARG A 3 -4.09 -17.09 17.54
CA ARG A 3 -5.29 -16.38 17.10
C ARG A 3 -5.18 -14.91 17.45
N ALA A 4 -5.44 -14.04 16.47
CA ALA A 4 -5.53 -12.60 16.70
C ALA A 4 -6.74 -12.29 17.60
N HIS A 5 -6.54 -11.48 18.61
CA HIS A 5 -7.59 -11.11 19.56
C HIS A 5 -8.02 -9.66 19.28
N VAL A 6 -9.29 -9.46 18.96
CA VAL A 6 -9.81 -8.13 18.60
C VAL A 6 -9.60 -7.12 19.73
N GLY A 7 -9.74 -7.54 20.98
CA GLY A 7 -9.45 -6.71 22.14
C GLY A 7 -8.02 -6.22 22.22
N ASN A 8 -7.02 -7.02 21.79
CA ASN A 8 -5.62 -6.58 21.76
C ASN A 8 -5.42 -5.46 20.72
N PHE A 9 -6.02 -5.58 19.54
CA PHE A 9 -6.01 -4.53 18.54
C PHE A 9 -6.65 -3.24 19.08
N PHE A 10 -7.80 -3.36 19.72
CA PHE A 10 -8.52 -2.23 20.33
C PHE A 10 -7.69 -1.52 21.42
N VAL A 11 -7.07 -2.29 22.32
CA VAL A 11 -6.18 -1.76 23.37
C VAL A 11 -4.98 -1.03 22.75
N GLY A 12 -4.41 -1.58 21.65
CA GLY A 12 -3.35 -0.93 20.90
C GLY A 12 -3.77 0.42 20.32
N MET A 13 -4.96 0.48 19.70
CA MET A 13 -5.53 1.73 19.17
C MET A 13 -5.79 2.76 20.27
N ALA A 14 -6.37 2.34 21.38
CA ALA A 14 -6.62 3.21 22.54
C ALA A 14 -5.31 3.75 23.14
N GLY A 15 -4.30 2.90 23.31
CA GLY A 15 -2.98 3.29 23.76
C GLY A 15 -2.31 4.30 22.82
N LEU A 16 -2.40 4.08 21.52
CA LEU A 16 -1.88 5.01 20.52
C LEU A 16 -2.60 6.35 20.56
N SER A 17 -3.92 6.35 20.72
CA SER A 17 -4.72 7.57 20.87
C SER A 17 -4.29 8.37 22.11
N VAL A 18 -4.13 7.69 23.27
CA VAL A 18 -3.63 8.31 24.52
C VAL A 18 -2.23 8.90 24.30
N LEU A 19 -1.31 8.12 23.75
CA LEU A 19 0.09 8.53 23.54
C LEU A 19 0.21 9.75 22.63
N ARG A 20 -0.55 9.80 21.54
CA ARG A 20 -0.51 10.91 20.57
C ARG A 20 -1.02 12.23 21.15
N ASN A 21 -1.94 12.16 22.13
CA ASN A 21 -2.56 13.33 22.75
C ASN A 21 -1.94 13.71 24.10
N TRP A 22 -1.08 12.86 24.67
CA TRP A 22 -0.58 13.00 26.03
C TRP A 22 -0.02 14.39 26.36
N LEU A 23 0.79 14.97 25.49
CA LEU A 23 1.36 16.31 25.67
C LEU A 23 0.64 17.41 24.87
N ARG A 24 -0.10 17.04 23.82
CA ARG A 24 -0.77 17.99 22.93
C ARG A 24 -2.11 18.42 23.50
N GLU A 25 -2.91 17.46 23.95
CA GLU A 25 -4.26 17.60 24.45
C GLU A 25 -4.47 16.69 25.67
N PRO A 26 -3.91 17.04 26.84
CA PRO A 26 -3.92 16.16 28.03
C PRO A 26 -5.32 15.75 28.49
N ASP A 27 -6.31 16.63 28.33
CA ASP A 27 -7.71 16.33 28.68
C ASP A 27 -8.30 15.27 27.74
N VAL A 28 -7.98 15.33 26.45
CA VAL A 28 -8.37 14.31 25.48
C VAL A 28 -7.70 12.98 25.81
N ALA A 29 -6.40 12.99 26.10
CA ALA A 29 -5.67 11.79 26.50
C ALA A 29 -6.28 11.14 27.75
N SER A 30 -6.64 11.94 28.77
CA SER A 30 -7.28 11.48 29.98
C SER A 30 -8.66 10.88 29.71
N ALA A 31 -9.47 11.52 28.87
CA ALA A 31 -10.78 11.01 28.45
C ALA A 31 -10.65 9.65 27.71
N ARG A 32 -9.67 9.51 26.79
CA ARG A 32 -9.40 8.24 26.09
C ARG A 32 -8.94 7.13 27.05
N PHE A 33 -8.15 7.49 28.06
CA PHE A 33 -7.72 6.53 29.08
C PHE A 33 -8.88 6.03 29.94
N GLU A 34 -9.80 6.91 30.36
CA GLU A 34 -11.01 6.50 31.10
C GLU A 34 -11.94 5.64 30.24
N GLU A 35 -12.09 5.96 28.96
CA GLU A 35 -12.84 5.15 28.01
C GLU A 35 -12.24 3.75 27.88
N LEU A 36 -10.91 3.64 27.73
CA LEU A 36 -10.20 2.37 27.72
C LEU A 36 -10.44 1.54 28.99
N LYS A 37 -10.42 2.17 30.16
CA LYS A 37 -10.71 1.46 31.43
C LYS A 37 -12.12 0.88 31.45
N GLY A 38 -13.10 1.59 30.87
CA GLY A 38 -14.47 1.10 30.73
C GLY A 38 -14.53 -0.21 29.88
N PHE A 39 -13.79 -0.26 28.77
CA PHE A 39 -13.72 -1.47 27.96
C PHE A 39 -12.98 -2.62 28.65
N LEU A 40 -11.92 -2.32 29.38
CA LEU A 40 -11.15 -3.33 30.14
C LEU A 40 -11.92 -3.93 31.31
N ALA A 41 -12.99 -3.30 31.78
CA ALA A 41 -13.87 -3.89 32.79
C ALA A 41 -14.63 -5.12 32.28
N ASN A 42 -14.84 -5.24 30.96
CA ASN A 42 -15.51 -6.37 30.32
C ASN A 42 -14.78 -6.80 29.03
N PRO A 43 -13.54 -7.30 29.14
CA PRO A 43 -12.66 -7.53 27.97
C PRO A 43 -13.13 -8.65 27.04
N ASP A 44 -13.95 -9.57 27.54
CA ASP A 44 -14.48 -10.69 26.76
C ASP A 44 -15.86 -10.41 26.14
N SER A 45 -16.40 -9.18 26.32
CA SER A 45 -17.67 -8.81 25.67
C SER A 45 -17.50 -8.65 24.17
N PRO A 46 -18.48 -9.05 23.34
CA PRO A 46 -18.43 -8.82 21.90
C PRO A 46 -18.39 -7.31 21.56
N PRO A 47 -17.58 -6.92 20.53
CA PRO A 47 -16.70 -7.74 19.71
C PRO A 47 -15.29 -7.97 20.29
N LEU A 48 -14.94 -7.42 21.44
CA LEU A 48 -13.57 -7.42 22.00
C LEU A 48 -13.10 -8.86 22.29
N GLY A 49 -13.94 -9.73 22.79
CA GLY A 49 -13.62 -11.12 23.08
C GLY A 49 -13.41 -12.02 21.84
N LEU A 50 -13.63 -11.51 20.62
CA LEU A 50 -13.45 -12.29 19.40
C LEU A 50 -12.00 -12.67 19.17
N ARG A 51 -11.79 -13.92 18.75
CA ARG A 51 -10.49 -14.46 18.35
C ARG A 51 -10.57 -14.91 16.90
N LEU A 52 -9.75 -14.28 16.06
CA LEU A 52 -9.71 -14.53 14.63
C LEU A 52 -8.49 -15.37 14.29
N ASP A 53 -8.67 -16.41 13.50
CA ASP A 53 -7.59 -17.13 12.87
C ASP A 53 -7.24 -16.40 11.57
N ILE A 54 -6.10 -15.71 11.56
CA ILE A 54 -5.65 -14.91 10.43
C ILE A 54 -4.33 -15.52 9.95
N PRO A 55 -4.39 -16.46 8.99
CA PRO A 55 -3.19 -17.09 8.48
C PRO A 55 -2.29 -16.08 7.75
N HIS A 56 -1.00 -16.29 7.90
CA HIS A 56 0.00 -15.66 7.03
C HIS A 56 -0.02 -16.37 5.67
N GLU A 57 -0.06 -15.59 4.61
CA GLU A 57 0.00 -16.05 3.24
C GLU A 57 1.29 -15.54 2.56
N GLU A 58 1.84 -16.37 1.67
CA GLU A 58 2.85 -15.90 0.74
C GLU A 58 2.23 -14.92 -0.26
N VAL A 59 3.04 -14.04 -0.85
CA VAL A 59 2.57 -12.93 -1.71
C VAL A 59 1.66 -13.45 -2.82
N GLU A 60 2.09 -14.44 -3.59
CA GLU A 60 1.34 -14.96 -4.74
C GLU A 60 0.02 -15.60 -4.30
N SER A 61 0.03 -16.47 -3.28
CA SER A 61 -1.17 -17.15 -2.77
C SER A 61 -2.14 -16.18 -2.13
N GLY A 62 -1.64 -15.24 -1.31
CA GLY A 62 -2.45 -14.25 -0.62
C GLY A 62 -3.18 -13.32 -1.60
N TYR A 63 -2.48 -12.75 -2.53
CA TYR A 63 -3.08 -11.92 -3.59
C TYR A 63 -3.96 -12.75 -4.54
N GLY A 64 -3.61 -14.02 -4.78
CA GLY A 64 -4.45 -14.94 -5.53
C GLY A 64 -5.82 -15.16 -4.88
N ARG A 65 -5.87 -15.35 -3.55
CA ARG A 65 -7.11 -15.43 -2.78
C ARG A 65 -7.88 -14.10 -2.74
N TRP A 66 -7.17 -13.01 -2.66
CA TRP A 66 -7.76 -11.68 -2.54
C TRP A 66 -8.33 -11.14 -3.86
N ALA A 67 -7.84 -11.61 -5.01
CA ALA A 67 -8.09 -11.03 -6.33
C ALA A 67 -9.57 -10.73 -6.63
N ALA A 68 -10.48 -11.64 -6.30
CA ALA A 68 -11.91 -11.48 -6.56
C ALA A 68 -12.59 -10.37 -5.71
N ALA A 69 -12.03 -10.06 -4.54
CA ALA A 69 -12.56 -9.06 -3.61
C ALA A 69 -11.71 -7.77 -3.56
N TYR A 70 -10.56 -7.74 -4.24
CA TYR A 70 -9.57 -6.68 -4.12
C TYR A 70 -10.12 -5.29 -4.43
N ASP A 71 -10.85 -5.15 -5.52
CA ASP A 71 -11.39 -3.86 -5.99
C ASP A 71 -12.73 -3.49 -5.32
N THR A 72 -13.38 -4.43 -4.64
CA THR A 72 -14.70 -4.21 -4.02
C THR A 72 -14.61 -3.89 -2.53
N ALA A 73 -13.53 -4.25 -1.88
CA ALA A 73 -13.30 -3.95 -0.48
C ALA A 73 -12.91 -2.47 -0.29
N ALA A 74 -13.50 -1.81 0.71
CA ALA A 74 -13.06 -0.49 1.14
C ALA A 74 -11.62 -0.60 1.67
N ASN A 75 -10.67 0.05 0.98
CA ASN A 75 -9.25 0.01 1.33
C ASN A 75 -8.74 1.43 1.61
N PRO A 76 -8.42 1.76 2.89
CA PRO A 76 -7.96 3.10 3.26
C PRO A 76 -6.66 3.50 2.55
N LEU A 77 -5.75 2.54 2.34
CA LEU A 77 -4.48 2.78 1.66
C LEU A 77 -4.70 3.18 0.20
N ILE A 78 -5.52 2.44 -0.55
CA ILE A 78 -5.87 2.79 -1.95
C ILE A 78 -6.56 4.15 -2.01
N ARG A 79 -7.46 4.45 -1.07
CA ARG A 79 -8.18 5.72 -1.02
C ARG A 79 -7.24 6.93 -0.99
N VAL A 80 -6.19 6.88 -0.16
CA VAL A 80 -5.29 8.03 0.00
C VAL A 80 -4.12 8.02 -1.00
N GLU A 81 -3.67 6.82 -1.40
CA GLU A 81 -2.55 6.65 -2.35
C GLU A 81 -2.94 7.07 -3.77
N GLN A 82 -4.07 6.58 -4.25
CA GLN A 82 -4.46 6.69 -5.65
C GLN A 82 -4.54 8.13 -6.17
N PRO A 83 -5.11 9.12 -5.46
CA PRO A 83 -5.10 10.50 -5.92
C PRO A 83 -3.69 11.08 -6.09
N ALA A 84 -2.76 10.74 -5.17
CA ALA A 84 -1.39 11.22 -5.24
C ALA A 84 -0.63 10.63 -6.44
N VAL A 85 -0.73 9.32 -6.67
CA VAL A 85 -0.13 8.64 -7.83
C VAL A 85 -0.71 9.17 -9.13
N ARG A 86 -2.03 9.32 -9.23
CA ARG A 86 -2.69 9.85 -10.43
C ARG A 86 -2.29 11.28 -10.75
N ALA A 87 -2.14 12.14 -9.74
CA ALA A 87 -1.67 13.52 -9.95
C ALA A 87 -0.25 13.56 -10.54
N LEU A 88 0.63 12.65 -10.14
CA LEU A 88 1.98 12.52 -10.72
C LEU A 88 1.93 12.00 -12.17
N ILE A 89 1.06 11.03 -12.46
CA ILE A 89 0.85 10.51 -13.82
C ILE A 89 0.31 11.62 -14.74
N ASP A 90 -0.68 12.40 -14.28
CA ASP A 90 -1.30 13.48 -15.06
C ASP A 90 -0.35 14.61 -15.45
N ALA A 91 0.73 14.78 -14.71
CA ALA A 91 1.78 15.77 -15.03
C ALA A 91 2.73 15.30 -16.14
N LEU A 92 2.61 14.05 -16.61
CA LEU A 92 3.52 13.47 -17.59
C LEU A 92 2.85 13.31 -18.96
N PRO A 93 3.59 13.50 -20.06
CA PRO A 93 3.04 13.29 -21.40
C PRO A 93 2.78 11.80 -21.66
N PRO A 94 1.78 11.46 -22.47
CA PRO A 94 1.56 10.09 -22.90
C PRO A 94 2.78 9.47 -23.59
N GLY A 95 3.01 8.18 -23.33
CA GLY A 95 4.13 7.42 -23.89
C GLY A 95 3.93 5.93 -23.66
N THR A 96 5.01 5.15 -23.70
CA THR A 96 4.95 3.73 -23.28
C THR A 96 5.10 3.66 -21.76
N ALA A 97 4.12 3.08 -21.09
CA ALA A 97 4.09 2.95 -19.64
C ALA A 97 4.08 1.48 -19.21
N LEU A 98 4.86 1.18 -18.18
CA LEU A 98 4.81 -0.08 -17.44
C LEU A 98 4.03 0.15 -16.16
N ASP A 99 3.01 -0.68 -15.90
CA ASP A 99 2.44 -0.90 -14.57
C ASP A 99 3.07 -2.18 -13.99
N ALA A 100 4.06 -2.03 -13.12
CA ALA A 100 4.82 -3.11 -12.52
C ALA A 100 4.15 -3.56 -11.21
N ALA A 101 3.87 -4.86 -11.08
CA ALA A 101 2.95 -5.43 -10.11
C ALA A 101 1.53 -4.82 -10.26
N CYS A 102 0.98 -4.94 -11.47
CA CYS A 102 -0.25 -4.23 -11.86
C CYS A 102 -1.51 -4.73 -11.14
N GLY A 103 -1.45 -5.88 -10.47
CA GLY A 103 -2.58 -6.47 -9.77
C GLY A 103 -3.80 -6.64 -10.68
N THR A 104 -4.94 -6.10 -10.27
CA THR A 104 -6.21 -6.08 -11.03
C THR A 104 -6.23 -5.07 -12.17
N GLY A 105 -5.13 -4.33 -12.40
CA GLY A 105 -5.00 -3.35 -13.48
C GLY A 105 -5.51 -1.95 -13.13
N ARG A 106 -5.59 -1.59 -11.85
CA ARG A 106 -6.09 -0.29 -11.38
C ARG A 106 -5.35 0.90 -12.01
N HIS A 107 -4.03 0.90 -11.99
CA HIS A 107 -3.21 1.93 -12.62
C HIS A 107 -3.02 1.70 -14.12
N ALA A 108 -2.94 0.45 -14.58
CA ALA A 108 -2.88 0.13 -16.00
C ALA A 108 -4.08 0.73 -16.75
N ARG A 109 -5.29 0.60 -16.21
CA ARG A 109 -6.50 1.22 -16.77
C ARG A 109 -6.39 2.73 -16.81
N TYR A 110 -5.97 3.35 -15.70
CA TYR A 110 -5.82 4.80 -15.64
C TYR A 110 -4.81 5.33 -16.64
N LEU A 111 -3.66 4.66 -16.77
CA LEU A 111 -2.63 5.00 -17.77
C LEU A 111 -3.19 4.88 -19.20
N HIS A 112 -3.96 3.82 -19.49
CA HIS A 112 -4.62 3.66 -20.78
C HIS A 112 -5.62 4.79 -21.08
N GLU A 113 -6.45 5.16 -20.11
CA GLU A 113 -7.40 6.29 -20.20
C GLU A 113 -6.67 7.63 -20.44
N ARG A 114 -5.41 7.76 -20.01
CA ARG A 114 -4.55 8.93 -20.25
C ARG A 114 -3.77 8.87 -21.57
N GLY A 115 -4.01 7.86 -22.40
CA GLY A 115 -3.43 7.72 -23.72
C GLY A 115 -2.03 7.09 -23.74
N HIS A 116 -1.59 6.47 -22.65
CA HIS A 116 -0.36 5.68 -22.66
C HIS A 116 -0.56 4.33 -23.35
N ARG A 117 0.48 3.85 -24.01
CA ARG A 117 0.60 2.43 -24.42
C ARG A 117 1.08 1.63 -23.21
N VAL A 118 0.19 0.83 -22.64
CA VAL A 118 0.40 0.17 -21.36
C VAL A 118 0.89 -1.26 -21.51
N VAL A 119 1.93 -1.61 -20.75
CA VAL A 119 2.32 -2.99 -20.43
C VAL A 119 2.06 -3.18 -18.94
N GLY A 120 1.29 -4.19 -18.55
CA GLY A 120 1.07 -4.59 -17.16
C GLY A 120 1.82 -5.89 -16.85
N ILE A 121 2.51 -5.94 -15.73
CA ILE A 121 3.23 -7.15 -15.29
C ILE A 121 2.83 -7.44 -13.85
N ASP A 122 2.44 -8.69 -13.56
CA ASP A 122 2.15 -9.16 -12.21
C ASP A 122 2.62 -10.61 -12.02
N ALA A 123 2.95 -10.97 -10.78
CA ALA A 123 3.36 -12.34 -10.44
C ALA A 123 2.16 -13.27 -10.20
N SER A 124 0.97 -12.74 -9.92
CA SER A 124 -0.23 -13.51 -9.64
C SER A 124 -1.09 -13.73 -10.90
N PRO A 125 -1.23 -14.98 -11.37
CA PRO A 125 -2.13 -15.29 -12.49
C PRO A 125 -3.59 -14.87 -12.23
N ALA A 126 -4.05 -14.99 -10.98
CA ALA A 126 -5.42 -14.63 -10.60
C ALA A 126 -5.67 -13.12 -10.67
N MET A 127 -4.69 -12.31 -10.27
CA MET A 127 -4.74 -10.85 -10.44
C MET A 127 -4.79 -10.47 -11.92
N LEU A 128 -3.94 -11.07 -12.74
CA LEU A 128 -3.92 -10.82 -14.19
C LEU A 128 -5.21 -11.26 -14.89
N GLU A 129 -5.89 -12.30 -14.38
CA GLU A 129 -7.19 -12.68 -14.92
C GLU A 129 -8.24 -11.60 -14.70
N VAL A 130 -8.26 -10.95 -13.53
CA VAL A 130 -9.13 -9.80 -13.26
C VAL A 130 -8.75 -8.62 -14.15
N ALA A 131 -7.46 -8.32 -14.26
CA ALA A 131 -6.96 -7.23 -15.11
C ALA A 131 -7.34 -7.42 -16.59
N ARG A 132 -7.23 -8.62 -17.13
CA ARG A 132 -7.61 -8.94 -18.54
C ARG A 132 -9.09 -8.72 -18.81
N ARG A 133 -9.96 -8.96 -17.84
CA ARG A 133 -11.39 -8.67 -17.98
C ARG A 133 -11.67 -7.16 -18.06
N ALA A 134 -10.90 -6.37 -17.32
CA ALA A 134 -11.04 -4.90 -17.29
C ALA A 134 -10.34 -4.23 -18.49
N LEU A 135 -9.27 -4.84 -19.01
CA LEU A 135 -8.41 -4.32 -20.07
C LEU A 135 -8.09 -5.42 -21.10
N PRO A 136 -9.06 -5.86 -21.91
CA PRO A 136 -8.88 -7.01 -22.82
C PRO A 136 -7.82 -6.78 -23.90
N ASP A 137 -7.56 -5.53 -24.28
CA ASP A 137 -6.60 -5.16 -25.33
C ASP A 137 -5.22 -4.76 -24.79
N ALA A 138 -5.01 -4.78 -23.46
CA ALA A 138 -3.72 -4.41 -22.87
C ALA A 138 -2.73 -5.57 -22.92
N ASP A 139 -1.44 -5.24 -23.05
CA ASP A 139 -0.33 -6.20 -22.97
C ASP A 139 -0.07 -6.57 -21.49
N LEU A 140 -0.70 -7.65 -21.04
CA LEU A 140 -0.63 -8.11 -19.65
C LEU A 140 0.18 -9.41 -19.56
N ARG A 141 1.30 -9.37 -18.83
CA ARG A 141 2.29 -10.46 -18.77
C ARG A 141 2.47 -10.98 -17.35
N LEU A 142 2.69 -12.28 -17.23
CA LEU A 142 3.17 -12.88 -15.98
C LEU A 142 4.67 -12.56 -15.82
N GLY A 143 5.06 -12.07 -14.65
CA GLY A 143 6.46 -11.76 -14.37
C GLY A 143 6.69 -11.29 -12.95
N ASN A 144 7.96 -11.21 -12.55
CA ASN A 144 8.38 -10.82 -11.21
C ASN A 144 9.13 -9.48 -11.25
N LEU A 145 8.99 -8.68 -10.21
CA LEU A 145 9.66 -7.37 -10.07
C LEU A 145 11.19 -7.46 -10.06
N THR A 146 11.76 -8.62 -9.73
CA THR A 146 13.21 -8.82 -9.72
C THR A 146 13.76 -9.33 -11.07
N ALA A 147 12.88 -9.59 -12.05
CA ALA A 147 13.25 -10.04 -13.38
C ALA A 147 12.12 -9.71 -14.37
N LEU A 148 11.99 -8.43 -14.72
CA LEU A 148 10.94 -7.95 -15.61
C LEU A 148 11.14 -8.46 -17.05
N PRO A 149 10.13 -9.06 -17.69
CA PRO A 149 10.22 -9.57 -19.07
C PRO A 149 10.13 -8.43 -20.09
N LEU A 150 11.00 -7.45 -19.96
CA LEU A 150 11.14 -6.27 -20.80
C LEU A 150 12.61 -5.99 -21.12
N GLU A 151 12.85 -5.41 -22.28
CA GLU A 151 14.17 -4.94 -22.68
C GLU A 151 14.60 -3.70 -21.88
N ASP A 152 15.90 -3.45 -21.82
CA ASP A 152 16.46 -2.24 -21.24
C ASP A 152 15.93 -0.99 -21.96
N ALA A 153 15.67 0.06 -21.18
CA ALA A 153 15.26 1.35 -21.71
C ALA A 153 14.08 1.28 -22.70
N SER A 154 13.09 0.43 -22.43
CA SER A 154 11.96 0.16 -23.34
C SER A 154 10.72 1.00 -23.04
N VAL A 155 10.60 1.62 -21.84
CA VAL A 155 9.43 2.39 -21.42
C VAL A 155 9.78 3.82 -21.04
N ASP A 156 8.81 4.74 -21.17
CA ASP A 156 8.95 6.16 -20.83
C ASP A 156 8.57 6.43 -19.38
N LEU A 157 7.60 5.66 -18.85
CA LEU A 157 7.07 5.75 -17.49
C LEU A 157 6.99 4.36 -16.86
N VAL A 158 7.37 4.25 -15.61
CA VAL A 158 7.11 3.09 -14.76
C VAL A 158 6.22 3.52 -13.61
N VAL A 159 5.15 2.80 -13.36
CA VAL A 159 4.35 2.87 -12.14
C VAL A 159 4.54 1.54 -11.40
N CYS A 160 4.85 1.60 -10.11
CA CYS A 160 4.92 0.42 -9.23
C CYS A 160 4.25 0.80 -7.91
N SER A 161 3.04 0.28 -7.71
CA SER A 161 2.19 0.71 -6.60
C SER A 161 1.90 -0.41 -5.62
N LEU A 162 2.17 -0.14 -4.32
CA LEU A 162 1.82 -0.99 -3.16
C LEU A 162 2.40 -2.41 -3.25
N ALA A 163 3.60 -2.56 -3.80
CA ALA A 163 4.20 -3.85 -4.07
C ALA A 163 5.56 -4.07 -3.40
N LEU A 164 6.40 -3.02 -3.32
CA LEU A 164 7.77 -3.16 -2.81
C LEU A 164 7.80 -3.47 -1.31
N THR A 165 6.77 -3.09 -0.57
CA THR A 165 6.58 -3.47 0.83
C THR A 165 6.59 -4.99 1.06
N HIS A 166 6.32 -5.79 0.02
CA HIS A 166 6.37 -7.26 0.08
C HIS A 166 7.73 -7.84 -0.28
N CYS A 167 8.67 -7.02 -0.73
CA CYS A 167 10.03 -7.43 -1.03
C CYS A 167 10.91 -7.27 0.22
N GLU A 168 11.60 -8.32 0.64
CA GLU A 168 12.52 -8.24 1.79
C GLU A 168 13.66 -7.23 1.55
N ARG A 169 14.10 -7.07 0.31
CA ARG A 169 15.15 -6.14 -0.10
C ARG A 169 14.69 -5.31 -1.31
N LEU A 170 14.83 -3.99 -1.22
CA LEU A 170 14.43 -3.05 -2.27
C LEU A 170 15.37 -3.03 -3.48
N GLY A 171 16.65 -3.33 -3.29
CA GLY A 171 17.66 -3.19 -4.34
C GLY A 171 17.33 -3.92 -5.64
N PRO A 172 17.06 -5.25 -5.63
CA PRO A 172 16.77 -5.99 -6.85
C PRO A 172 15.57 -5.46 -7.64
N PRO A 173 14.36 -5.28 -7.06
CA PRO A 173 13.24 -4.76 -7.84
C PRO A 173 13.46 -3.32 -8.33
N ILE A 174 14.06 -2.45 -7.52
CA ILE A 174 14.32 -1.06 -7.94
C ILE A 174 15.33 -1.02 -9.09
N ALA A 175 16.37 -1.88 -9.09
CA ALA A 175 17.30 -1.97 -10.19
C ALA A 175 16.62 -2.41 -11.51
N GLU A 176 15.65 -3.33 -11.44
CA GLU A 176 14.87 -3.76 -12.61
C GLU A 176 13.95 -2.64 -13.12
N LEU A 177 13.24 -1.95 -12.23
CA LEU A 177 12.44 -0.78 -12.62
C LEU A 177 13.29 0.29 -13.29
N ALA A 178 14.49 0.56 -12.75
CA ALA A 178 15.45 1.51 -13.35
C ALA A 178 16.01 1.01 -14.68
N ARG A 179 16.23 -0.30 -14.86
CA ARG A 179 16.74 -0.89 -16.10
C ARG A 179 15.78 -0.66 -17.27
N VAL A 180 14.49 -0.89 -17.06
CA VAL A 180 13.48 -0.84 -18.12
C VAL A 180 13.05 0.56 -18.51
N VAL A 181 13.12 1.55 -17.60
CA VAL A 181 12.79 2.94 -17.93
C VAL A 181 13.91 3.58 -18.77
N ARG A 182 13.58 4.39 -19.76
CA ARG A 182 14.54 5.09 -20.63
C ARG A 182 15.32 6.18 -19.91
N PRO A 183 16.54 6.50 -20.33
CA PRO A 183 17.18 7.75 -19.91
C PRO A 183 16.31 8.96 -20.21
N GLY A 184 16.01 9.76 -19.17
CA GLY A 184 15.04 10.86 -19.21
C GLY A 184 13.61 10.46 -18.89
N GLY A 185 13.32 9.18 -18.71
CA GLY A 185 12.02 8.68 -18.28
C GLY A 185 11.77 8.88 -16.79
N ARG A 186 10.55 8.54 -16.36
CA ARG A 186 10.05 8.75 -14.99
C ARG A 186 9.59 7.45 -14.35
N LEU A 187 9.66 7.42 -13.02
CA LEU A 187 9.06 6.38 -12.22
C LEU A 187 8.16 7.01 -11.16
N VAL A 188 7.01 6.42 -10.94
CA VAL A 188 6.12 6.71 -9.80
C VAL A 188 6.03 5.42 -9.00
N VAL A 189 6.53 5.47 -7.78
CA VAL A 189 6.55 4.33 -6.85
C VAL A 189 5.72 4.69 -5.64
N SER A 190 4.79 3.83 -5.25
CA SER A 190 4.05 4.00 -3.99
C SER A 190 4.10 2.73 -3.16
N ASP A 191 4.01 2.93 -1.84
CA ASP A 191 4.00 1.82 -0.91
C ASP A 191 3.21 2.13 0.37
N PHE A 192 2.96 1.09 1.16
CA PHE A 192 2.42 1.22 2.50
C PHE A 192 3.43 1.95 3.39
N HIS A 193 2.98 2.98 4.09
CA HIS A 193 3.90 3.81 4.85
C HIS A 193 4.55 3.02 5.99
N PRO A 194 5.88 3.07 6.18
CA PRO A 194 6.60 2.28 7.18
C PRO A 194 6.11 2.50 8.61
N VAL A 195 5.62 3.69 8.94
CA VAL A 195 5.03 3.97 10.27
C VAL A 195 3.84 3.05 10.54
N GLN A 196 2.99 2.79 9.54
CA GLN A 196 1.84 1.90 9.70
C GLN A 196 2.29 0.46 9.98
N ILE A 197 3.32 0.00 9.27
CA ILE A 197 3.87 -1.34 9.47
C ILE A 197 4.52 -1.46 10.86
N LEU A 198 5.27 -0.44 11.30
CA LEU A 198 5.90 -0.40 12.61
C LEU A 198 4.90 -0.41 13.78
N ILE A 199 3.71 0.14 13.59
CA ILE A 199 2.63 0.07 14.59
C ILE A 199 1.74 -1.17 14.44
N GLY A 200 2.14 -2.14 13.60
CA GLY A 200 1.46 -3.44 13.45
C GLY A 200 0.57 -3.58 12.22
N GLY A 201 0.59 -2.60 11.30
CA GLY A 201 -0.11 -2.69 10.02
C GLY A 201 0.47 -3.78 9.12
N SER A 202 -0.37 -4.37 8.30
CA SER A 202 -0.04 -5.43 7.35
C SER A 202 -1.06 -5.42 6.22
N ALA A 203 -0.74 -6.04 5.09
CA ALA A 203 -1.69 -6.26 4.01
C ALA A 203 -2.73 -7.32 4.44
N PHE A 204 -3.66 -6.88 5.29
CA PHE A 204 -4.79 -7.68 5.76
C PHE A 204 -5.90 -7.69 4.70
N PHE A 205 -6.51 -8.85 4.51
CA PHE A 205 -7.62 -8.99 3.58
C PHE A 205 -8.67 -9.99 4.08
N VAL A 206 -9.86 -9.90 3.49
CA VAL A 206 -10.91 -10.91 3.58
C VAL A 206 -11.21 -11.35 2.14
N ASP A 207 -11.14 -12.65 1.87
CA ASP A 207 -11.42 -13.19 0.54
C ASP A 207 -12.93 -13.24 0.24
N ALA A 208 -13.28 -13.64 -0.99
CA ALA A 208 -14.68 -13.71 -1.43
C ALA A 208 -15.55 -14.69 -0.62
N ASP A 209 -14.93 -15.65 0.07
CA ASP A 209 -15.61 -16.60 0.96
C ASP A 209 -15.72 -16.07 2.40
N GLY A 210 -15.29 -14.84 2.67
CA GLY A 210 -15.30 -14.24 4.01
C GLY A 210 -14.16 -14.70 4.92
N ARG A 211 -13.13 -15.37 4.39
CA ARG A 211 -11.99 -15.85 5.19
C ARG A 211 -10.88 -14.80 5.25
N PRO A 212 -10.42 -14.43 6.46
CA PRO A 212 -9.33 -13.48 6.60
C PRO A 212 -7.98 -14.09 6.23
N GLY A 213 -7.03 -13.24 5.91
CA GLY A 213 -5.64 -13.56 5.72
C GLY A 213 -4.79 -12.29 5.77
N HIS A 214 -3.49 -12.45 5.84
CA HIS A 214 -2.58 -11.32 5.69
C HIS A 214 -1.30 -11.73 4.95
N VAL A 215 -0.78 -10.79 4.17
CA VAL A 215 0.52 -10.92 3.49
C VAL A 215 1.53 -10.07 4.26
N ARG A 216 2.74 -10.61 4.45
CA ARG A 216 3.82 -9.90 5.15
C ARG A 216 4.14 -8.59 4.45
N SER A 217 4.35 -7.55 5.27
CA SER A 217 4.86 -6.26 4.84
C SER A 217 6.16 -5.97 5.59
N TYR A 218 7.17 -5.47 4.88
CA TYR A 218 8.45 -5.05 5.43
C TYR A 218 8.47 -3.54 5.59
N ALA A 219 8.85 -3.06 6.77
CA ALA A 219 8.92 -1.64 7.07
C ALA A 219 10.21 -1.02 6.51
N HIS A 220 10.23 -0.75 5.21
CA HIS A 220 11.34 -0.01 4.58
C HIS A 220 11.26 1.47 4.95
N LEU A 221 12.27 1.99 5.62
CA LEU A 221 12.35 3.39 5.95
C LEU A 221 12.76 4.23 4.73
N HIS A 222 12.61 5.55 4.82
CA HIS A 222 13.00 6.46 3.74
C HIS A 222 14.46 6.27 3.32
N GLU A 223 15.35 5.97 4.27
CA GLU A 223 16.77 5.71 3.99
C GLU A 223 16.99 4.49 3.10
N ASP A 224 16.19 3.43 3.29
CA ASP A 224 16.27 2.21 2.48
C ASP A 224 15.89 2.47 1.03
N TYR A 225 14.80 3.24 0.82
CA TYR A 225 14.38 3.68 -0.51
C TYR A 225 15.42 4.57 -1.16
N ILE A 226 15.90 5.60 -0.45
CA ILE A 226 16.89 6.56 -0.98
C ILE A 226 18.19 5.82 -1.35
N ALA A 227 18.66 4.89 -0.51
CA ALA A 227 19.84 4.09 -0.82
C ALA A 227 19.64 3.23 -2.07
N ALA A 228 18.48 2.56 -2.20
CA ALA A 228 18.17 1.73 -3.35
C ALA A 228 18.02 2.57 -4.65
N PHE A 229 17.37 3.73 -4.58
CA PHE A 229 17.26 4.66 -5.71
C PHE A 229 18.62 5.18 -6.16
N ALA A 230 19.46 5.60 -5.23
CA ALA A 230 20.81 6.08 -5.52
C ALA A 230 21.67 4.98 -6.16
N ALA A 231 21.62 3.75 -5.63
CA ALA A 231 22.34 2.60 -6.19
C ALA A 231 21.88 2.26 -7.62
N ALA A 232 20.61 2.50 -7.96
CA ALA A 232 20.05 2.30 -9.29
C ALA A 232 20.24 3.52 -10.22
N GLY A 233 20.92 4.58 -9.78
CA GLY A 233 21.14 5.80 -10.56
C GLY A 233 19.89 6.63 -10.80
N LEU A 234 18.88 6.50 -9.94
CA LEU A 234 17.65 7.28 -9.97
C LEU A 234 17.80 8.55 -9.13
N VAL A 235 17.11 9.61 -9.53
CA VAL A 235 17.07 10.90 -8.82
C VAL A 235 15.66 11.12 -8.31
N VAL A 236 15.54 11.42 -7.01
CA VAL A 236 14.26 11.75 -6.38
C VAL A 236 13.83 13.16 -6.80
N GLY A 237 12.64 13.27 -7.38
CA GLY A 237 11.96 14.52 -7.69
C GLY A 237 11.05 14.95 -6.56
N GLN A 238 10.16 14.06 -6.12
CA GLN A 238 9.21 14.30 -5.04
C GLN A 238 9.09 13.10 -4.12
N CYS A 239 8.75 13.37 -2.86
CA CYS A 239 8.31 12.39 -1.88
C CYS A 239 7.02 12.92 -1.24
N LEU A 240 5.94 12.17 -1.33
CA LEU A 240 4.63 12.52 -0.78
C LEU A 240 4.22 11.48 0.25
N GLU A 241 3.58 11.93 1.32
CA GLU A 241 3.11 11.08 2.42
C GLU A 241 1.60 11.30 2.64
N PRO A 242 0.74 10.74 1.75
CA PRO A 242 -0.71 10.83 1.91
C PRO A 242 -1.16 10.30 3.27
N ARG A 243 -2.08 11.05 3.91
CA ARG A 243 -2.48 10.82 5.30
C ARG A 243 -3.92 10.34 5.38
N LEU A 244 -4.22 9.58 6.43
CA LEU A 244 -5.57 9.17 6.75
C LEU A 244 -6.44 10.40 7.04
N ASP A 245 -7.51 10.57 6.27
CA ASP A 245 -8.63 11.46 6.54
C ASP A 245 -9.71 10.73 7.34
N ASP A 246 -10.78 11.43 7.71
CA ASP A 246 -11.87 10.85 8.50
C ASP A 246 -12.51 9.62 7.85
N GLU A 247 -12.69 9.62 6.52
CA GLU A 247 -13.28 8.51 5.82
C GLU A 247 -12.33 7.30 5.76
N ALA A 248 -11.03 7.55 5.54
CA ALA A 248 -10.03 6.50 5.59
C ALA A 248 -9.89 5.89 6.99
N VAL A 249 -10.04 6.69 8.06
CA VAL A 249 -10.07 6.18 9.44
C VAL A 249 -11.27 5.25 9.67
N VAL A 250 -12.45 5.61 9.14
CA VAL A 250 -13.64 4.72 9.20
C VAL A 250 -13.35 3.39 8.50
N MET A 251 -12.74 3.42 7.32
CA MET A 251 -12.36 2.20 6.59
C MET A 251 -11.33 1.36 7.37
N ALA A 252 -10.27 2.00 7.91
CA ALA A 252 -9.21 1.33 8.65
C ALA A 252 -9.68 0.70 9.98
N SER A 253 -10.77 1.18 10.54
CA SER A 253 -11.29 0.68 11.84
C SER A 253 -11.92 -0.73 11.76
N GLY A 254 -12.16 -1.26 10.56
CA GLY A 254 -12.75 -2.58 10.37
C GLY A 254 -14.13 -2.74 11.01
N GLY A 255 -14.92 -1.69 11.07
CA GLY A 255 -16.24 -1.69 11.70
C GLY A 255 -16.26 -1.39 13.21
N LEU A 256 -15.10 -1.34 13.87
CA LEU A 256 -15.00 -0.99 15.30
C LEU A 256 -15.20 0.49 15.60
N MET A 257 -15.25 1.34 14.55
CA MET A 257 -15.48 2.78 14.66
C MET A 257 -16.76 3.11 15.45
N ALA A 258 -17.83 2.34 15.24
CA ALA A 258 -19.09 2.53 15.95
C ALA A 258 -18.98 2.29 17.47
N LEU A 259 -18.01 1.49 17.90
CA LEU A 259 -17.79 1.17 19.32
C LEU A 259 -17.07 2.31 20.05
N ALA A 260 -16.06 2.91 19.41
CA ALA A 260 -15.23 3.95 20.04
C ALA A 260 -14.63 4.91 18.98
N PRO A 261 -15.47 5.79 18.38
CA PRO A 261 -15.05 6.65 17.28
C PRO A 261 -13.86 7.53 17.64
N GLU A 262 -13.86 8.09 18.86
CA GLU A 262 -12.82 9.01 19.29
C GLU A 262 -11.48 8.32 19.55
N ILE A 263 -11.48 7.04 19.93
CA ILE A 263 -10.24 6.24 20.02
C ILE A 263 -9.61 6.09 18.65
N PHE A 264 -10.38 5.65 17.64
CA PHE A 264 -9.85 5.45 16.29
C PHE A 264 -9.43 6.76 15.62
N ARG A 265 -10.20 7.83 15.77
CA ARG A 265 -9.81 9.16 15.30
C ARG A 265 -8.52 9.64 15.96
N GLY A 266 -8.43 9.57 17.28
CA GLY A 266 -7.25 9.97 18.03
C GLY A 266 -6.01 9.13 17.70
N ALA A 267 -6.20 7.84 17.37
CA ALA A 267 -5.11 6.94 16.99
C ALA A 267 -4.62 7.17 15.56
N LEU A 268 -5.52 7.33 14.59
CA LEU A 268 -5.19 7.17 13.17
C LEU A 268 -5.24 8.47 12.37
N LEU A 269 -6.14 9.42 12.71
CA LEU A 269 -6.34 10.63 11.91
C LEU A 269 -5.04 11.40 11.71
N GLY A 270 -4.72 11.72 10.46
CA GLY A 270 -3.52 12.46 10.08
C GLY A 270 -2.21 11.67 10.14
N LEU A 271 -2.23 10.35 10.47
CA LEU A 271 -1.05 9.51 10.26
C LEU A 271 -0.80 9.32 8.77
N PRO A 272 0.47 9.28 8.33
CA PRO A 272 0.79 8.91 6.95
C PRO A 272 0.41 7.45 6.72
N GLU A 273 -0.28 7.18 5.61
CA GLU A 273 -0.76 5.84 5.25
C GLU A 273 -0.02 5.28 4.04
N ALA A 274 0.32 6.16 3.10
CA ALA A 274 1.10 5.81 1.92
C ALA A 274 2.39 6.62 1.85
N LEU A 275 3.40 6.04 1.20
CA LEU A 275 4.64 6.70 0.82
C LEU A 275 4.73 6.69 -0.70
N VAL A 276 4.81 7.87 -1.33
CA VAL A 276 4.80 8.01 -2.80
C VAL A 276 6.02 8.77 -3.26
N TRP A 277 6.74 8.20 -4.22
CA TRP A 277 7.94 8.74 -4.81
C TRP A 277 7.74 9.05 -6.30
N GLU A 278 8.15 10.22 -6.74
CA GLU A 278 8.42 10.52 -8.14
C GLU A 278 9.92 10.53 -8.35
N LEU A 279 10.38 9.76 -9.34
CA LEU A 279 11.79 9.56 -9.63
C LEU A 279 12.06 9.83 -11.10
N ALA A 280 13.28 10.26 -11.40
CA ALA A 280 13.76 10.43 -12.76
C ALA A 280 14.97 9.51 -13.01
N ARG A 281 15.03 8.87 -14.19
CA ARG A 281 16.27 8.33 -14.72
C ARG A 281 17.00 9.44 -15.51
N PRO A 282 18.17 9.93 -15.05
CA PRO A 282 18.88 10.99 -15.73
C PRO A 282 19.18 10.64 -17.21
N ARG A 283 19.17 11.66 -18.08
CA ARG A 283 19.71 11.50 -19.43
C ARG A 283 21.22 11.30 -19.32
N GLN A 284 21.76 10.32 -20.02
CA GLN A 284 23.20 10.25 -20.16
C GLN A 284 23.68 11.55 -20.84
N ARG A 285 24.60 12.27 -20.21
CA ARG A 285 25.26 13.39 -20.89
C ARG A 285 26.05 12.79 -22.07
N PRO A 286 25.90 13.31 -23.29
CA PRO A 286 26.83 12.93 -24.35
C PRO A 286 28.26 13.27 -23.88
N LEU A 287 29.15 12.29 -24.04
CA LEU A 287 30.60 12.44 -23.80
C LEU A 287 31.19 13.54 -24.70
#